data_40b8d32e00376dacaa323867c51cef7e
#
_entry.id   40b8d32e00376dacaa323867c51cef7e
#
_cell.length_a   1.000
_cell.length_b   1.000
_cell.length_c   1.000
_cell.angle_alpha   90.00
_cell.angle_beta   90.00
_cell.angle_gamma   90.00
#
_symmetry.space_group_name_H-M   'P 1'
#
loop_
_entity.id
_entity.type
_entity.pdbx_description
1 polymer ?
#
loop_
_entity_poly.entity_id
_entity_poly.type
_entity_poly.pdbx_seq_one_letter_code
_entity_poly.pdbx_strand_id
1 'polypeptide(L)'
;MQRDLSDSTVLRNIGVGFGYSMVAYINIIKGIKKISLNEIKMKEDLENSWEILAEPIQMIARKYNIPNSYELLKDASRGKKITKTELHNIISKLNIPEHEKDKLFGLTPTKYIGLSSKLCNG
;
A
#
# COMPACT_ATOMS: atom_id res chain seq x y z
N MET A 1 -18.88 -49.82 16.04
CA MET A 1 -18.18 -48.51 16.03
C MET A 1 -17.61 -48.33 14.63
N GLN A 2 -18.20 -47.44 13.84
CA GLN A 2 -17.80 -47.22 12.45
C GLN A 2 -16.63 -46.23 12.43
N ARG A 3 -15.50 -46.68 11.94
CA ARG A 3 -14.28 -45.84 11.83
C ARG A 3 -14.35 -45.03 10.54
N ASP A 4 -14.17 -43.72 10.62
CA ASP A 4 -14.03 -42.88 9.46
C ASP A 4 -12.66 -43.15 8.76
N LEU A 5 -12.72 -43.78 7.59
CA LEU A 5 -11.54 -44.12 6.81
C LEU A 5 -10.88 -42.93 6.13
N SER A 6 -11.60 -41.79 6.02
CA SER A 6 -11.06 -40.55 5.45
C SER A 6 -10.03 -39.89 6.38
N ASP A 7 -10.16 -40.08 7.68
CA ASP A 7 -9.30 -39.52 8.73
C ASP A 7 -7.81 -39.94 8.55
N SER A 8 -7.56 -41.20 8.24
CA SER A 8 -6.18 -41.70 8.06
C SER A 8 -5.50 -41.11 6.81
N THR A 9 -6.25 -40.74 5.80
CA THR A 9 -5.72 -40.09 4.58
C THR A 9 -5.37 -38.64 4.85
N VAL A 10 -6.21 -37.92 5.58
CA VAL A 10 -5.97 -36.54 5.99
C VAL A 10 -4.73 -36.48 6.90
N LEU A 11 -4.64 -37.34 7.92
CA LEU A 11 -3.50 -37.38 8.84
C LEU A 11 -2.15 -37.65 8.12
N ARG A 12 -2.14 -38.53 7.11
CA ARG A 12 -0.96 -38.77 6.30
C ARG A 12 -0.51 -37.57 5.50
N ASN A 13 -1.45 -36.75 5.03
CA ASN A 13 -1.16 -35.56 4.23
C ASN A 13 -0.68 -34.36 5.05
N ILE A 14 -0.92 -34.32 6.37
CA ILE A 14 -0.44 -33.24 7.24
C ILE A 14 1.08 -33.10 7.14
N GLY A 15 1.83 -34.20 7.27
CA GLY A 15 3.29 -34.18 7.15
C GLY A 15 3.77 -33.72 5.78
N VAL A 16 3.08 -34.11 4.71
CA VAL A 16 3.36 -33.67 3.35
C VAL A 16 3.16 -32.16 3.20
N GLY A 17 2.06 -31.62 3.79
CA GLY A 17 1.80 -30.19 3.80
C GLY A 17 2.91 -29.39 4.49
N PHE A 18 3.38 -29.83 5.65
CA PHE A 18 4.52 -29.22 6.34
C PHE A 18 5.82 -29.30 5.51
N GLY A 19 6.09 -30.46 4.89
CA GLY A 19 7.25 -30.64 4.03
C GLY A 19 7.25 -29.68 2.84
N TYR A 20 6.13 -29.54 2.14
CA TYR A 20 6.00 -28.59 1.04
C TYR A 20 6.13 -27.13 1.49
N SER A 21 5.53 -26.78 2.63
CA SER A 21 5.67 -25.41 3.18
C SER A 21 7.12 -25.09 3.49
N MET A 22 7.86 -26.01 4.09
CA MET A 22 9.28 -25.83 4.41
C MET A 22 10.13 -25.65 3.16
N VAL A 23 9.90 -26.48 2.14
CA VAL A 23 10.59 -26.35 0.85
C VAL A 23 10.27 -25.01 0.19
N ALA A 24 9.00 -24.59 0.22
CA ALA A 24 8.58 -23.29 -0.32
C ALA A 24 9.28 -22.13 0.39
N TYR A 25 9.30 -22.10 1.70
CA TYR A 25 9.95 -21.02 2.49
C TYR A 25 11.45 -20.94 2.23
N ILE A 26 12.15 -22.09 2.20
CA ILE A 26 13.58 -22.13 1.89
C ILE A 26 13.86 -21.58 0.48
N ASN A 27 13.02 -21.93 -0.50
CA ASN A 27 13.20 -21.44 -1.86
C ASN A 27 12.84 -19.96 -2.03
N ILE A 28 11.84 -19.45 -1.30
CA ILE A 28 11.53 -18.02 -1.22
C ILE A 28 12.74 -17.25 -0.69
N ILE A 29 13.31 -17.68 0.43
CA ILE A 29 14.51 -17.05 1.00
C ILE A 29 15.68 -17.06 0.01
N LYS A 30 15.91 -18.19 -0.67
CA LYS A 30 16.94 -18.28 -1.71
C LYS A 30 16.64 -17.34 -2.90
N GLY A 31 15.37 -17.20 -3.28
CA GLY A 31 14.94 -16.30 -4.34
C GLY A 31 15.20 -14.83 -3.96
N ILE A 32 14.78 -14.42 -2.77
CA ILE A 32 14.99 -13.05 -2.27
C ILE A 32 16.47 -12.66 -2.25
N LYS A 33 17.35 -13.59 -1.87
CA LYS A 33 18.81 -13.36 -1.88
C LYS A 33 19.43 -13.17 -3.28
N LYS A 34 18.71 -13.50 -4.35
CA LYS A 34 19.18 -13.36 -5.74
C LYS A 34 18.70 -12.08 -6.41
N ILE A 35 17.79 -11.34 -5.81
CA ILE A 35 17.29 -10.08 -6.35
C ILE A 35 18.05 -8.91 -5.73
N SER A 36 18.29 -7.89 -6.54
CA SER A 36 18.78 -6.58 -6.10
C SER A 36 17.78 -5.51 -6.51
N LEU A 37 17.62 -4.51 -5.65
CA LEU A 37 16.72 -3.41 -5.90
C LEU A 37 17.42 -2.35 -6.74
N ASN A 38 16.75 -1.83 -7.77
CA ASN A 38 17.18 -0.63 -8.45
C ASN A 38 16.53 0.58 -7.75
N GLU A 39 17.18 1.04 -6.67
CA GLU A 39 16.65 2.12 -5.82
C GLU A 39 16.45 3.42 -6.62
N ILE A 40 17.34 3.72 -7.57
CA ILE A 40 17.24 4.92 -8.40
C ILE A 40 15.95 4.86 -9.21
N LYS A 41 15.71 3.75 -9.91
CA LYS A 41 14.53 3.58 -10.73
C LYS A 41 13.24 3.61 -9.91
N MET A 42 13.23 2.95 -8.76
CA MET A 42 12.08 2.96 -7.84
C MET A 42 11.76 4.37 -7.36
N LYS A 43 12.79 5.15 -7.03
CA LYS A 43 12.62 6.54 -6.60
C LYS A 43 12.06 7.43 -7.73
N GLU A 44 12.62 7.32 -8.94
CA GLU A 44 12.12 8.03 -10.12
C GLU A 44 10.65 7.73 -10.41
N ASP A 45 10.27 6.45 -10.35
CA ASP A 45 8.89 6.02 -10.60
C ASP A 45 7.93 6.58 -9.52
N LEU A 46 8.36 6.59 -8.25
CA LEU A 46 7.57 7.18 -7.16
C LEU A 46 7.46 8.70 -7.27
N GLU A 47 8.54 9.42 -7.58
CA GLU A 47 8.54 10.88 -7.70
C GLU A 47 7.58 11.39 -8.78
N ASN A 48 7.29 10.55 -9.78
CA ASN A 48 6.35 10.86 -10.86
C ASN A 48 4.91 10.35 -10.59
N SER A 49 4.64 9.75 -9.43
CA SER A 49 3.36 9.10 -9.11
C SER A 49 2.59 9.86 -8.03
N TRP A 50 2.28 11.14 -8.30
CA TRP A 50 1.56 12.02 -7.37
C TRP A 50 0.13 11.57 -7.08
N GLU A 51 -0.47 10.77 -7.96
CA GLU A 51 -1.79 10.15 -7.77
C GLU A 51 -1.88 9.27 -6.51
N ILE A 52 -0.77 8.71 -6.03
CA ILE A 52 -0.71 7.92 -4.79
C ILE A 52 -1.20 8.75 -3.59
N LEU A 53 -0.97 10.05 -3.59
CA LEU A 53 -1.38 10.93 -2.50
C LEU A 53 -2.88 11.27 -2.49
N ALA A 54 -3.64 10.82 -3.48
CA ALA A 54 -5.10 10.95 -3.47
C ALA A 54 -5.72 10.21 -2.28
N GLU A 55 -5.14 9.08 -1.86
CA GLU A 55 -5.63 8.28 -0.74
C GLU A 55 -5.57 9.05 0.60
N PRO A 56 -4.41 9.55 1.07
CA PRO A 56 -4.33 10.27 2.34
C PRO A 56 -5.19 11.54 2.32
N ILE A 57 -5.31 12.24 1.19
CA ILE A 57 -6.20 13.40 1.07
C ILE A 57 -7.65 12.97 1.27
N GLN A 58 -8.08 11.88 0.65
CA GLN A 58 -9.43 11.34 0.80
C GLN A 58 -9.70 10.91 2.25
N MET A 59 -8.73 10.28 2.92
CA MET A 59 -8.87 9.87 4.32
C MET A 59 -9.07 11.08 5.25
N ILE A 60 -8.28 12.15 5.07
CA ILE A 60 -8.44 13.38 5.83
C ILE A 60 -9.77 14.06 5.52
N ALA A 61 -10.16 14.14 4.26
CA ALA A 61 -11.45 14.71 3.87
C ALA A 61 -12.64 13.95 4.50
N ARG A 62 -12.57 12.62 4.56
CA ARG A 62 -13.58 11.79 5.26
C ARG A 62 -13.60 12.04 6.76
N LYS A 63 -12.42 12.19 7.39
CA LYS A 63 -12.30 12.52 8.83
C LYS A 63 -13.06 13.81 9.19
N TYR A 64 -13.05 14.77 8.28
CA TYR A 64 -13.73 16.06 8.45
C TYR A 64 -15.09 16.14 7.73
N ASN A 65 -15.66 15.01 7.33
CA ASN A 65 -16.97 14.90 6.69
C ASN A 65 -17.13 15.80 5.45
N ILE A 66 -16.07 15.99 4.66
CA ILE A 66 -16.13 16.76 3.43
C ILE A 66 -16.94 15.97 2.38
N PRO A 67 -18.09 16.47 1.93
CA PRO A 67 -18.88 15.79 0.92
C PRO A 67 -18.15 15.79 -0.43
N ASN A 68 -18.40 14.77 -1.24
CA ASN A 68 -17.89 14.63 -2.62
C ASN A 68 -16.35 14.69 -2.76
N SER A 69 -15.61 14.48 -1.67
CA SER A 69 -14.14 14.48 -1.71
C SER A 69 -13.56 13.47 -2.69
N TYR A 70 -14.24 12.33 -2.86
CA TYR A 70 -13.86 11.31 -3.85
C TYR A 70 -14.04 11.81 -5.29
N GLU A 71 -15.16 12.45 -5.59
CA GLU A 71 -15.44 12.96 -6.94
C GLU A 71 -14.46 14.07 -7.34
N LEU A 72 -14.09 14.96 -6.41
CA LEU A 72 -13.08 16.00 -6.67
C LEU A 72 -11.73 15.41 -7.07
N LEU A 73 -11.28 14.36 -6.39
CA LEU A 73 -10.03 13.67 -6.72
C LEU A 73 -10.13 12.86 -8.00
N LYS A 74 -11.26 12.18 -8.20
CA LYS A 74 -11.53 11.39 -9.40
C LYS A 74 -11.57 12.26 -10.66
N ASP A 75 -12.21 13.41 -10.61
CA ASP A 75 -12.30 14.33 -11.76
C ASP A 75 -10.93 14.94 -12.08
N ALA A 76 -10.11 15.21 -11.07
CA ALA A 76 -8.74 15.66 -11.26
C ALA A 76 -7.83 14.58 -11.87
N SER A 77 -8.10 13.29 -11.59
CA SER A 77 -7.31 12.15 -12.09
C SER A 77 -7.81 11.58 -13.42
N ARG A 78 -9.00 11.99 -13.88
CA ARG A 78 -9.66 11.40 -15.04
C ARG A 78 -8.86 11.58 -16.32
N GLY A 79 -8.19 10.52 -16.78
CA GLY A 79 -7.43 10.49 -18.04
C GLY A 79 -6.11 11.27 -18.03
N LYS A 80 -5.64 11.72 -16.86
CA LYS A 80 -4.40 12.47 -16.68
C LYS A 80 -3.62 11.95 -15.48
N LYS A 81 -2.29 12.05 -15.52
CA LYS A 81 -1.47 11.96 -14.32
C LYS A 81 -1.68 13.22 -13.49
N ILE A 82 -2.00 13.06 -12.23
CA ILE A 82 -2.11 14.19 -11.29
C ILE A 82 -0.72 14.77 -11.06
N THR A 83 -0.60 16.08 -11.19
CA THR A 83 0.62 16.80 -10.87
C THR A 83 0.61 17.28 -9.42
N LYS A 84 1.79 17.60 -8.88
CA LYS A 84 1.93 18.23 -7.56
C LYS A 84 1.06 19.49 -7.43
N THR A 85 1.07 20.34 -8.45
CA THR A 85 0.32 21.61 -8.45
C THR A 85 -1.19 21.39 -8.38
N GLU A 86 -1.70 20.45 -9.17
CA GLU A 86 -3.13 20.11 -9.14
C GLU A 86 -3.54 19.55 -7.78
N LEU A 87 -2.71 18.69 -7.19
CA LEU A 87 -2.97 18.11 -5.89
C LEU A 87 -2.96 19.18 -4.77
N HIS A 88 -2.00 20.09 -4.79
CA HIS A 88 -1.94 21.23 -3.88
C HIS A 88 -3.15 22.16 -4.04
N ASN A 89 -3.64 22.38 -5.26
CA ASN A 89 -4.85 23.16 -5.52
C ASN A 89 -6.10 22.48 -4.94
N ILE A 90 -6.17 21.15 -4.94
CA ILE A 90 -7.26 20.41 -4.31
C ILE A 90 -7.19 20.56 -2.80
N ILE A 91 -6.01 20.37 -2.19
CA ILE A 91 -5.81 20.50 -0.74
C ILE A 91 -6.20 21.90 -0.25
N SER A 92 -5.82 22.96 -0.96
CA SER A 92 -6.13 24.34 -0.57
C SER A 92 -7.64 24.63 -0.57
N LYS A 93 -8.42 23.97 -1.43
CA LYS A 93 -9.88 24.13 -1.51
C LYS A 93 -10.63 23.31 -0.47
N LEU A 94 -9.99 22.36 0.22
CA LEU A 94 -10.64 21.57 1.26
C LEU A 94 -10.92 22.45 2.49
N ASN A 95 -12.14 22.35 3.01
CA ASN A 95 -12.52 23.01 4.26
C ASN A 95 -12.10 22.15 5.47
N ILE A 96 -10.78 22.08 5.69
CA ILE A 96 -10.15 21.34 6.78
C ILE A 96 -9.22 22.27 7.57
N PRO A 97 -8.87 21.94 8.83
CA PRO A 97 -7.95 22.74 9.64
C PRO A 97 -6.58 22.92 8.97
N GLU A 98 -5.97 24.09 9.14
CA GLU A 98 -4.67 24.41 8.50
C GLU A 98 -3.57 23.42 8.87
N HIS A 99 -3.51 22.95 10.12
CA HIS A 99 -2.52 21.96 10.53
C HIS A 99 -2.63 20.63 9.77
N GLU A 100 -3.80 20.25 9.27
CA GLU A 100 -3.98 19.08 8.40
C GLU A 100 -3.59 19.39 6.95
N LYS A 101 -3.85 20.61 6.47
CA LYS A 101 -3.35 21.06 5.16
C LYS A 101 -1.83 21.05 5.13
N ASP A 102 -1.18 21.58 6.16
CA ASP A 102 0.29 21.60 6.26
C ASP A 102 0.89 20.20 6.19
N LYS A 103 0.27 19.23 6.90
CA LYS A 103 0.67 17.83 6.80
C LYS A 103 0.55 17.29 5.39
N LEU A 104 -0.56 17.56 4.71
CA LEU A 104 -0.80 17.10 3.34
C LEU A 104 0.15 17.76 2.34
N PHE A 105 0.43 19.07 2.49
CA PHE A 105 1.41 19.78 1.65
C PHE A 105 2.84 19.26 1.82
N GLY A 106 3.17 18.76 3.02
CA GLY A 106 4.46 18.16 3.32
C GLY A 106 4.65 16.74 2.80
N LEU A 107 3.56 16.09 2.34
CA LEU A 107 3.65 14.75 1.78
C LEU A 107 4.24 14.75 0.36
N THR A 108 5.05 13.75 0.11
CA THR A 108 5.51 13.40 -1.23
C THR A 108 5.31 11.90 -1.46
N PRO A 109 5.18 11.43 -2.72
CA PRO A 109 5.02 10.01 -2.99
C PRO A 109 6.09 9.15 -2.30
N THR A 110 7.33 9.62 -2.27
CA THR A 110 8.46 8.93 -1.63
C THR A 110 8.41 8.93 -0.09
N LYS A 111 7.70 9.88 0.52
CA LYS A 111 7.54 9.98 1.98
C LYS A 111 6.27 9.28 2.49
N TYR A 112 5.36 8.94 1.59
CA TYR A 112 4.11 8.26 1.96
C TYR A 112 4.33 6.76 2.13
N ILE A 113 5.08 6.37 3.15
CA ILE A 113 5.47 4.97 3.45
C ILE A 113 4.69 4.36 4.62
N GLY A 114 3.82 5.13 5.26
CA GLY A 114 3.05 4.68 6.43
C GLY A 114 3.93 4.14 7.54
N LEU A 115 3.63 2.94 8.01
CA LEU A 115 4.36 2.26 9.08
C LEU A 115 5.43 1.28 8.55
N SER A 116 5.70 1.24 7.26
CA SER A 116 6.58 0.22 6.67
C SER A 116 7.97 0.20 7.29
N SER A 117 8.60 1.36 7.50
CA SER A 117 9.92 1.43 8.16
C SER A 117 9.90 0.86 9.58
N LYS A 118 8.82 1.12 10.32
CA LYS A 118 8.67 0.62 11.70
C LYS A 118 8.46 -0.89 11.73
N LEU A 119 7.69 -1.41 10.79
CA LEU A 119 7.38 -2.84 10.69
C LEU A 119 8.56 -3.67 10.20
N CYS A 120 9.43 -3.11 9.35
CA CYS A 120 10.62 -3.79 8.86
C CYS A 120 11.76 -3.83 9.87
N ASN A 121 11.77 -2.94 10.87
CA ASN A 121 12.83 -2.82 11.89
C ASN A 121 12.41 -3.39 13.26
N GLY A 122 11.25 -4.06 13.32
CA GLY A 122 10.67 -4.63 14.56
C GLY A 122 11.16 -6.03 14.87
#